data_8e9d25cb1631a01e11ee35034891f64a
#
_entry.id   8e9d25cb1631a01e11ee35034891f64a
#
_cell.length_a   1.000
_cell.length_b   1.000
_cell.length_c   1.000
_cell.angle_alpha   90.00
_cell.angle_beta   90.00
_cell.angle_gamma   90.00
#
_symmetry.space_group_name_H-M   'P 1'
#
loop_
_entity.id
_entity.type
_entity.pdbx_description
1 polymer ?
#
loop_
_entity_poly.entity_id
_entity_poly.type
_entity_poly.pdbx_seq_one_letter_code
_entity_poly.pdbx_strand_id
1 'polypeptide(L)'
;MNPLLSADGIARSFGPTRVLSGITLSVAPGEPVGLFGPNGSGKTTLVNILSGLLLPDAGTVRFDGKEITRLPIDARYRLGIARTFQIPHPYPALSVSEAVRVALAADEGKRKAEGGTREDGEGPAEDLLARTGLFDQRFVPCARLSQGCLRRLEFARGLACRPKLLILDEIFSSLSAADEGDLTALLRAENRDEGTAFLLVSHNPPLLKSLCRRILVLEEGRIVRERAV
;
A
#
# COMPACT_ATOMS: atom_id res chain seq x y z
N MET A 1 -15.67 -15.93 6.27
CA MET A 1 -15.63 -14.88 5.23
C MET A 1 -14.48 -15.19 4.29
N ASN A 2 -14.65 -14.98 2.99
CA ASN A 2 -13.53 -15.14 2.06
C ASN A 2 -12.52 -13.99 2.26
N PRO A 3 -11.22 -14.28 2.23
CA PRO A 3 -10.21 -13.23 2.33
C PRO A 3 -10.26 -12.30 1.10
N LEU A 4 -9.95 -11.01 1.32
CA LEU A 4 -9.78 -10.04 0.23
C LEU A 4 -8.53 -10.37 -0.59
N LEU A 5 -7.39 -10.60 0.09
CA LEU A 5 -6.15 -11.10 -0.49
C LEU A 5 -5.78 -12.43 0.16
N SER A 6 -5.36 -13.40 -0.62
CA SER A 6 -4.68 -14.60 -0.12
C SER A 6 -3.47 -14.94 -0.97
N ALA A 7 -2.41 -15.38 -0.32
CA ALA A 7 -1.23 -15.96 -0.93
C ALA A 7 -1.02 -17.34 -0.32
N ASP A 8 -0.81 -18.34 -1.15
CA ASP A 8 -0.63 -19.73 -0.70
C ASP A 8 0.61 -20.34 -1.32
N GLY A 9 1.50 -20.84 -0.46
CA GLY A 9 2.71 -21.54 -0.83
C GLY A 9 3.73 -20.70 -1.62
N ILE A 10 3.74 -19.38 -1.49
CA ILE A 10 4.63 -18.49 -2.27
C ILE A 10 6.11 -18.82 -2.00
N ALA A 11 6.84 -19.15 -3.07
CA ALA A 11 8.27 -19.35 -3.04
C ALA A 11 8.96 -18.48 -4.09
N ARG A 12 10.17 -18.00 -3.78
CA ARG A 12 11.01 -17.24 -4.70
C ARG A 12 12.49 -17.39 -4.40
N SER A 13 13.27 -17.63 -5.47
CA SER A 13 14.73 -17.69 -5.42
C SER A 13 15.35 -16.70 -6.39
N PHE A 14 16.55 -16.24 -6.10
CA PHE A 14 17.41 -15.45 -7.00
C PHE A 14 18.74 -16.20 -7.15
N GLY A 15 18.92 -16.85 -8.29
CA GLY A 15 20.00 -17.80 -8.49
C GLY A 15 19.95 -18.92 -7.44
N PRO A 16 21.05 -19.22 -6.72
CA PRO A 16 21.06 -20.25 -5.70
C PRO A 16 20.38 -19.85 -4.39
N THR A 17 20.09 -18.56 -4.19
CA THR A 17 19.58 -18.02 -2.92
C THR A 17 18.06 -18.09 -2.88
N ARG A 18 17.51 -18.90 -2.00
CA ARG A 18 16.07 -18.95 -1.73
C ARG A 18 15.68 -17.84 -0.76
N VAL A 19 14.85 -16.90 -1.23
CA VAL A 19 14.42 -15.71 -0.46
C VAL A 19 13.07 -15.93 0.20
N LEU A 20 12.15 -16.64 -0.45
CA LEU A 20 10.84 -16.98 0.12
C LEU A 20 10.62 -18.49 0.02
N SER A 21 10.09 -19.10 1.08
CA SER A 21 9.94 -20.55 1.23
C SER A 21 8.54 -20.92 1.71
N GLY A 22 7.56 -20.98 0.80
CA GLY A 22 6.22 -21.46 1.10
C GLY A 22 5.42 -20.49 1.99
N ILE A 23 5.44 -19.19 1.67
CA ILE A 23 4.67 -18.18 2.39
C ILE A 23 3.18 -18.38 2.16
N THR A 24 2.43 -18.50 3.23
CA THR A 24 0.96 -18.49 3.22
C THR A 24 0.46 -17.38 4.14
N LEU A 25 -0.40 -16.50 3.60
CA LEU A 25 -1.02 -15.41 4.33
C LEU A 25 -2.37 -15.04 3.72
N SER A 26 -3.16 -14.31 4.49
CA SER A 26 -4.41 -13.73 3.99
C SER A 26 -4.61 -12.34 4.58
N VAL A 27 -5.46 -11.52 3.95
CA VAL A 27 -5.94 -10.23 4.44
C VAL A 27 -7.46 -10.20 4.23
N ALA A 28 -8.23 -9.94 5.28
CA ALA A 28 -9.67 -9.81 5.17
C ALA A 28 -10.06 -8.40 4.65
N PRO A 29 -11.29 -8.21 4.11
CA PRO A 29 -11.79 -6.88 3.78
C PRO A 29 -11.73 -5.93 5.00
N GLY A 30 -11.20 -4.73 4.80
CA GLY A 30 -11.06 -3.72 5.86
C GLY A 30 -10.10 -4.09 6.99
N GLU A 31 -9.27 -5.11 6.81
CA GLU A 31 -8.32 -5.54 7.83
C GLU A 31 -6.97 -4.85 7.68
N PRO A 32 -6.47 -4.15 8.71
CA PRO A 32 -5.08 -3.73 8.77
C PRO A 32 -4.19 -4.86 9.31
N VAL A 33 -3.30 -5.38 8.46
CA VAL A 33 -2.34 -6.45 8.78
C VAL A 33 -0.92 -5.89 8.77
N GLY A 34 -0.14 -6.17 9.80
CA GLY A 34 1.27 -5.84 9.86
C GLY A 34 2.15 -6.96 9.30
N LEU A 35 3.19 -6.60 8.56
CA LEU A 35 4.27 -7.49 8.16
C LEU A 35 5.57 -7.00 8.80
N PHE A 36 6.01 -7.72 9.83
CA PHE A 36 7.25 -7.44 10.56
C PHE A 36 8.34 -8.43 10.15
N GLY A 37 9.59 -7.98 10.19
CA GLY A 37 10.76 -8.83 10.01
C GLY A 37 12.05 -8.04 9.88
N PRO A 38 13.21 -8.64 10.17
CA PRO A 38 14.51 -8.00 10.03
C PRO A 38 14.82 -7.66 8.55
N ASN A 39 15.84 -6.86 8.33
CA ASN A 39 16.35 -6.60 6.99
C ASN A 39 16.83 -7.92 6.35
N GLY A 40 16.54 -8.10 5.07
CA GLY A 40 16.89 -9.33 4.35
C GLY A 40 15.92 -10.50 4.58
N SER A 41 14.87 -10.38 5.41
CA SER A 41 13.92 -11.47 5.64
C SER A 41 13.00 -11.82 4.45
N GLY A 42 13.00 -10.99 3.40
CA GLY A 42 12.18 -11.21 2.20
C GLY A 42 10.93 -10.33 2.09
N LYS A 43 10.71 -9.35 3.00
CA LYS A 43 9.52 -8.46 3.00
C LYS A 43 9.29 -7.79 1.65
N THR A 44 10.31 -7.12 1.12
CA THR A 44 10.23 -6.41 -0.18
C THR A 44 9.96 -7.38 -1.32
N THR A 45 10.55 -8.58 -1.31
CA THR A 45 10.28 -9.62 -2.31
C THR A 45 8.83 -10.07 -2.24
N LEU A 46 8.31 -10.33 -1.04
CA LEU A 46 6.91 -10.70 -0.83
C LEU A 46 5.97 -9.59 -1.32
N VAL A 47 6.20 -8.35 -0.92
CA VAL A 47 5.42 -7.19 -1.35
C VAL A 47 5.47 -7.02 -2.88
N ASN A 48 6.63 -7.22 -3.51
CA ASN A 48 6.76 -7.19 -4.97
C ASN A 48 5.92 -8.28 -5.65
N ILE A 49 5.83 -9.46 -5.05
CA ILE A 49 4.98 -10.54 -5.57
C ILE A 49 3.50 -10.21 -5.37
N LEU A 50 3.11 -9.74 -4.18
CA LEU A 50 1.72 -9.39 -3.90
C LEU A 50 1.21 -8.21 -4.74
N SER A 51 2.09 -7.26 -5.08
CA SER A 51 1.76 -6.11 -5.94
C SER A 51 1.85 -6.39 -7.44
N GLY A 52 2.43 -7.52 -7.87
CA GLY A 52 2.56 -7.89 -9.28
C GLY A 52 3.80 -7.32 -9.99
N LEU A 53 4.77 -6.80 -9.23
CA LEU A 53 6.08 -6.39 -9.77
C LEU A 53 7.02 -7.56 -9.99
N LEU A 54 6.78 -8.69 -9.30
CA LEU A 54 7.59 -9.89 -9.39
C LEU A 54 6.68 -11.12 -9.43
N LEU A 55 7.03 -12.10 -10.26
CA LEU A 55 6.35 -13.38 -10.27
C LEU A 55 6.96 -14.31 -9.24
N PRO A 56 6.16 -15.12 -8.51
CA PRO A 56 6.69 -16.18 -7.68
C PRO A 56 7.19 -17.36 -8.54
N ASP A 57 8.12 -18.15 -8.00
CA ASP A 57 8.55 -19.41 -8.64
C ASP A 57 7.52 -20.52 -8.39
N ALA A 58 6.81 -20.46 -7.25
CA ALA A 58 5.73 -21.38 -6.89
C ALA A 58 4.71 -20.68 -6.00
N GLY A 59 3.52 -21.27 -5.88
CA GLY A 59 2.41 -20.76 -5.11
C GLY A 59 1.46 -19.90 -5.91
N THR A 60 0.37 -19.47 -5.27
CA THR A 60 -0.71 -18.69 -5.90
C THR A 60 -1.06 -17.46 -5.09
N VAL A 61 -1.44 -16.39 -5.78
CA VAL A 61 -2.01 -15.17 -5.18
C VAL A 61 -3.43 -15.00 -5.70
N ARG A 62 -4.38 -14.80 -4.79
CA ARG A 62 -5.78 -14.53 -5.12
C ARG A 62 -6.21 -13.19 -4.53
N PHE A 63 -7.07 -12.48 -5.23
CA PHE A 63 -7.67 -11.23 -4.78
C PHE A 63 -9.16 -11.24 -5.11
N ASP A 64 -10.00 -11.00 -4.10
CA ASP A 64 -11.46 -11.05 -4.23
C ASP A 64 -11.93 -12.36 -4.89
N GLY A 65 -11.34 -13.49 -4.46
CA GLY A 65 -11.60 -14.83 -4.98
C GLY A 65 -10.97 -15.17 -6.34
N LYS A 66 -10.47 -14.19 -7.10
CA LYS A 66 -9.86 -14.38 -8.42
C LYS A 66 -8.36 -14.65 -8.31
N GLU A 67 -7.84 -15.58 -9.08
CA GLU A 67 -6.40 -15.79 -9.16
C GLU A 67 -5.74 -14.65 -9.95
N ILE A 68 -4.73 -14.02 -9.33
CA ILE A 68 -4.01 -12.88 -9.89
C ILE A 68 -2.49 -13.14 -9.99
N THR A 69 -2.04 -14.37 -9.79
CA THR A 69 -0.62 -14.74 -9.68
C THR A 69 0.22 -14.17 -10.82
N ARG A 70 -0.29 -14.25 -12.04
CA ARG A 70 0.41 -13.82 -13.26
C ARG A 70 0.01 -12.41 -13.75
N LEU A 71 -0.90 -11.73 -13.05
CA LEU A 71 -1.29 -10.38 -13.44
C LEU A 71 -0.20 -9.37 -13.07
N PRO A 72 0.17 -8.46 -14.00
CA PRO A 72 1.12 -7.39 -13.73
C PRO A 72 0.52 -6.32 -12.83
N ILE A 73 1.36 -5.41 -12.33
CA ILE A 73 0.99 -4.38 -11.35
C ILE A 73 -0.17 -3.49 -11.82
N ASP A 74 -0.20 -3.10 -13.09
CA ASP A 74 -1.26 -2.26 -13.65
C ASP A 74 -2.61 -2.97 -13.66
N ALA A 75 -2.64 -4.28 -13.96
CA ALA A 75 -3.85 -5.08 -13.89
C ALA A 75 -4.33 -5.25 -12.44
N ARG A 76 -3.41 -5.44 -11.48
CA ARG A 76 -3.76 -5.51 -10.04
C ARG A 76 -4.22 -4.16 -9.50
N TYR A 77 -3.63 -3.06 -9.96
CA TYR A 77 -4.11 -1.71 -9.64
C TYR A 77 -5.56 -1.52 -10.08
N ARG A 78 -5.92 -1.98 -11.29
CA ARG A 78 -7.32 -1.95 -11.77
C ARG A 78 -8.29 -2.77 -10.92
N LEU A 79 -7.84 -3.83 -10.29
CA LEU A 79 -8.65 -4.63 -9.37
C LEU A 79 -8.82 -3.99 -7.99
N GLY A 80 -8.05 -2.94 -7.68
CA GLY A 80 -8.11 -2.22 -6.40
C GLY A 80 -6.97 -2.56 -5.43
N ILE A 81 -5.82 -3.03 -5.93
CA ILE A 81 -4.59 -3.17 -5.14
C ILE A 81 -3.68 -2.00 -5.46
N ALA A 82 -3.45 -1.11 -4.51
CA ALA A 82 -2.46 -0.04 -4.62
C ALA A 82 -1.26 -0.30 -3.70
N ARG A 83 -0.15 0.37 -3.99
CA ARG A 83 1.07 0.28 -3.20
C ARG A 83 1.78 1.62 -3.14
N THR A 84 2.35 1.95 -1.97
CA THR A 84 3.40 2.97 -1.82
C THR A 84 4.77 2.34 -1.99
N PHE A 85 5.77 3.14 -2.32
CA PHE A 85 7.14 2.68 -2.46
C PHE A 85 7.98 3.16 -1.28
N GLN A 86 8.98 2.37 -0.89
CA GLN A 86 9.90 2.68 0.21
C GLN A 86 10.61 4.02 -0.01
N ILE A 87 11.01 4.31 -1.25
CA ILE A 87 11.56 5.61 -1.65
C ILE A 87 10.44 6.37 -2.35
N PRO A 88 10.00 7.53 -1.83
CA PRO A 88 9.03 8.36 -2.52
C PRO A 88 9.56 8.76 -3.89
N HIS A 89 8.74 8.57 -4.91
CA HIS A 89 9.02 9.05 -6.26
C HIS A 89 8.11 10.26 -6.56
N PRO A 90 8.38 11.42 -5.93
CA PRO A 90 7.64 12.63 -6.27
C PRO A 90 7.96 13.02 -7.71
N TYR A 91 7.00 13.66 -8.35
CA TYR A 91 7.27 14.40 -9.58
C TYR A 91 7.85 15.78 -9.18
N PRO A 92 9.18 16.00 -9.20
CA PRO A 92 9.79 17.16 -8.55
C PRO A 92 9.29 18.51 -9.08
N ALA A 93 8.94 18.54 -10.37
CA ALA A 93 8.47 19.73 -11.06
C ALA A 93 6.97 20.01 -10.86
N LEU A 94 6.19 19.03 -10.41
CA LEU A 94 4.77 19.18 -10.19
C LEU A 94 4.49 19.74 -8.80
N SER A 95 3.42 20.53 -8.68
CA SER A 95 2.81 20.85 -7.39
C SER A 95 2.16 19.61 -6.77
N VAL A 96 1.89 19.66 -5.48
CA VAL A 96 1.20 18.60 -4.73
C VAL A 96 -0.16 18.26 -5.37
N SER A 97 -0.93 19.29 -5.75
CA SER A 97 -2.24 19.11 -6.41
C SER A 97 -2.08 18.42 -7.77
N GLU A 98 -1.13 18.84 -8.60
CA GLU A 98 -0.87 18.20 -9.88
C GLU A 98 -0.45 16.74 -9.73
N ALA A 99 0.41 16.42 -8.75
CA ALA A 99 0.83 15.05 -8.49
C ALA A 99 -0.34 14.13 -8.07
N VAL A 100 -1.29 14.64 -7.30
CA VAL A 100 -2.52 13.92 -6.95
C VAL A 100 -3.45 13.78 -8.16
N ARG A 101 -3.61 14.84 -8.97
CA ARG A 101 -4.43 14.79 -10.20
C ARG A 101 -3.91 13.78 -11.21
N VAL A 102 -2.58 13.60 -11.33
CA VAL A 102 -2.00 12.54 -12.18
C VAL A 102 -2.44 11.16 -11.70
N ALA A 103 -2.44 10.92 -10.38
CA ALA A 103 -2.91 9.64 -9.83
C ALA A 103 -4.43 9.42 -10.04
N LEU A 104 -5.23 10.48 -9.88
CA LEU A 104 -6.66 10.45 -10.13
C LEU A 104 -7.00 10.22 -11.61
N ALA A 105 -6.25 10.83 -12.53
CA ALA A 105 -6.44 10.63 -13.97
C ALA A 105 -6.17 9.17 -14.40
N ALA A 106 -5.24 8.49 -13.75
CA ALA A 106 -5.01 7.07 -13.98
C ALA A 106 -6.22 6.21 -13.55
N ASP A 107 -6.94 6.60 -12.50
CA ASP A 107 -8.20 5.95 -12.08
C ASP A 107 -9.37 6.28 -13.03
N GLU A 108 -9.46 7.50 -13.53
CA GLU A 108 -10.48 7.89 -14.51
C GLU A 108 -10.37 7.10 -15.82
N GLY A 109 -9.15 6.87 -16.29
CA GLY A 109 -8.91 5.98 -17.44
C GLY A 109 -9.45 4.57 -17.22
N LYS A 110 -9.33 4.04 -16.00
CA LYS A 110 -9.92 2.77 -15.57
C LYS A 110 -11.45 2.81 -15.61
N ARG A 111 -12.06 3.83 -14.99
CA ARG A 111 -13.53 3.95 -14.87
C ARG A 111 -14.20 4.14 -16.22
N LYS A 112 -13.61 4.93 -17.12
CA LYS A 112 -14.11 5.08 -18.50
C LYS A 112 -14.08 3.76 -19.27
N ALA A 113 -13.05 2.94 -19.06
CA ALA A 113 -12.98 1.60 -19.67
C ALA A 113 -14.04 0.64 -19.11
N GLU A 114 -14.51 0.87 -17.88
CA GLU A 114 -15.57 0.10 -17.22
C GLU A 114 -16.99 0.70 -17.40
N GLY A 115 -17.12 1.79 -18.18
CA GLY A 115 -18.41 2.44 -18.46
C GLY A 115 -18.90 3.38 -17.36
N GLY A 116 -18.05 3.72 -16.38
CA GLY A 116 -18.38 4.65 -15.32
C GLY A 116 -18.14 6.11 -15.71
N THR A 117 -19.09 7.00 -15.37
CA THR A 117 -18.92 8.46 -15.44
C THR A 117 -18.66 9.02 -14.05
N ARG A 118 -17.86 10.09 -13.97
CA ARG A 118 -17.69 10.87 -12.75
C ARG A 118 -18.65 12.06 -12.81
N GLU A 119 -19.34 12.38 -11.72
CA GLU A 119 -19.96 13.66 -11.57
C GLU A 119 -18.85 14.71 -11.41
N ASP A 120 -18.84 15.71 -12.31
CA ASP A 120 -17.90 16.84 -12.30
C ASP A 120 -18.22 17.77 -11.12
N GLY A 121 -17.68 17.45 -9.93
CA GLY A 121 -17.68 18.33 -8.76
C GLY A 121 -16.29 18.93 -8.53
N GLU A 122 -16.22 20.15 -8.06
CA GLU A 122 -14.96 20.71 -7.57
C GLU A 122 -14.34 19.72 -6.59
N GLY A 123 -13.17 19.18 -6.96
CA GLY A 123 -12.25 18.79 -5.96
C GLY A 123 -12.03 17.37 -5.55
N PRO A 124 -12.05 16.30 -6.39
CA PRO A 124 -11.54 15.02 -5.91
C PRO A 124 -10.07 15.10 -5.46
N ALA A 125 -9.29 16.00 -6.07
CA ALA A 125 -7.92 16.25 -5.64
C ALA A 125 -7.89 17.07 -4.35
N GLU A 126 -8.69 18.11 -4.27
CA GLU A 126 -8.81 19.00 -3.11
C GLU A 126 -9.37 18.26 -1.88
N ASP A 127 -10.40 17.40 -2.07
CA ASP A 127 -10.93 16.55 -1.02
C ASP A 127 -9.86 15.56 -0.50
N LEU A 128 -9.17 14.89 -1.41
CA LEU A 128 -8.11 13.97 -1.05
C LEU A 128 -6.94 14.67 -0.34
N LEU A 129 -6.59 15.88 -0.78
CA LEU A 129 -5.57 16.70 -0.13
C LEU A 129 -6.01 17.17 1.27
N ALA A 130 -7.28 17.55 1.44
CA ALA A 130 -7.83 17.91 2.75
C ALA A 130 -7.79 16.69 3.70
N ARG A 131 -8.27 15.54 3.24
CA ARG A 131 -8.26 14.28 4.00
C ARG A 131 -6.85 13.83 4.41
N THR A 132 -5.83 14.12 3.61
CA THR A 132 -4.44 13.73 3.88
C THR A 132 -3.60 14.85 4.51
N GLY A 133 -4.23 15.99 4.88
CA GLY A 133 -3.57 17.11 5.54
C GLY A 133 -2.55 17.84 4.66
N LEU A 134 -2.78 17.84 3.34
CA LEU A 134 -1.90 18.47 2.35
C LEU A 134 -2.56 19.69 1.65
N PHE A 135 -3.78 20.06 2.02
CA PHE A 135 -4.53 21.09 1.32
C PHE A 135 -3.81 22.44 1.28
N ASP A 136 -3.21 22.86 2.40
CA ASP A 136 -2.48 24.13 2.47
C ASP A 136 -1.20 24.16 1.62
N GLN A 137 -0.69 22.98 1.28
CA GLN A 137 0.53 22.80 0.49
C GLN A 137 0.25 22.46 -0.97
N ARG A 138 -1.01 22.50 -1.42
CA ARG A 138 -1.44 22.06 -2.75
C ARG A 138 -0.72 22.70 -3.92
N PHE A 139 -0.20 23.93 -3.76
CA PHE A 139 0.56 24.66 -4.78
C PHE A 139 2.08 24.56 -4.59
N VAL A 140 2.55 23.92 -3.51
CA VAL A 140 3.98 23.75 -3.26
C VAL A 140 4.55 22.72 -4.23
N PRO A 141 5.70 22.98 -4.90
CA PRO A 141 6.39 21.97 -5.70
C PRO A 141 6.79 20.77 -4.84
N CYS A 142 6.60 19.56 -5.35
CA CYS A 142 6.90 18.33 -4.62
C CYS A 142 8.36 18.25 -4.15
N ALA A 143 9.30 18.86 -4.89
CA ALA A 143 10.71 18.96 -4.52
C ALA A 143 10.97 19.74 -3.22
N ARG A 144 10.03 20.57 -2.77
CA ARG A 144 10.15 21.42 -1.57
C ARG A 144 9.44 20.86 -0.33
N LEU A 145 8.83 19.69 -0.44
CA LEU A 145 8.10 19.08 0.66
C LEU A 145 9.05 18.51 1.73
N SER A 146 8.64 18.62 2.99
CA SER A 146 9.26 17.86 4.07
C SER A 146 9.07 16.34 3.87
N GLN A 147 9.85 15.53 4.57
CA GLN A 147 9.70 14.06 4.51
C GLN A 147 8.30 13.61 4.95
N GLY A 148 7.75 14.20 6.00
CA GLY A 148 6.38 13.93 6.45
C GLY A 148 5.33 14.23 5.36
N CYS A 149 5.46 15.39 4.71
CA CYS A 149 4.56 15.76 3.62
C CYS A 149 4.73 14.87 2.38
N LEU A 150 5.96 14.44 2.06
CA LEU A 150 6.22 13.47 0.99
C LEU A 150 5.54 12.13 1.28
N ARG A 151 5.57 11.64 2.52
CA ARG A 151 4.88 10.39 2.91
C ARG A 151 3.37 10.54 2.85
N ARG A 152 2.83 11.69 3.27
CA ARG A 152 1.39 11.97 3.10
C ARG A 152 0.99 12.08 1.63
N LEU A 153 1.84 12.64 0.78
CA LEU A 153 1.61 12.68 -0.67
C LEU A 153 1.61 11.28 -1.29
N GLU A 154 2.56 10.42 -0.92
CA GLU A 154 2.57 9.01 -1.35
C GLU A 154 1.29 8.28 -0.91
N PHE A 155 0.86 8.52 0.33
CA PHE A 155 -0.40 7.96 0.83
C PHE A 155 -1.60 8.49 0.04
N ALA A 156 -1.70 9.81 -0.19
CA ALA A 156 -2.76 10.42 -0.99
C ALA A 156 -2.82 9.84 -2.41
N ARG A 157 -1.67 9.69 -3.06
CA ARG A 157 -1.58 9.08 -4.40
C ARG A 157 -2.02 7.61 -4.39
N GLY A 158 -1.69 6.87 -3.32
CA GLY A 158 -2.17 5.50 -3.13
C GLY A 158 -3.69 5.42 -2.98
N LEU A 159 -4.30 6.40 -2.32
CA LEU A 159 -5.75 6.49 -2.14
C LEU A 159 -6.52 6.97 -3.38
N ALA A 160 -5.84 7.63 -4.33
CA ALA A 160 -6.48 8.21 -5.52
C ALA A 160 -7.25 7.17 -6.36
N CYS A 161 -6.85 5.90 -6.33
CA CYS A 161 -7.55 4.80 -7.01
C CYS A 161 -8.66 4.14 -6.17
N ARG A 162 -8.98 4.69 -4.97
CA ARG A 162 -9.92 4.09 -4.01
C ARG A 162 -9.65 2.58 -3.82
N PRO A 163 -8.47 2.21 -3.33
CA PRO A 163 -8.07 0.82 -3.29
C PRO A 163 -8.90 0.04 -2.26
N LYS A 164 -9.22 -1.22 -2.58
CA LYS A 164 -9.70 -2.18 -1.58
C LYS A 164 -8.58 -2.61 -0.64
N LEU A 165 -7.35 -2.68 -1.17
CA LEU A 165 -6.13 -3.00 -0.43
C LEU A 165 -5.02 -2.02 -0.79
N LEU A 166 -4.44 -1.38 0.22
CA LEU A 166 -3.26 -0.54 0.08
C LEU A 166 -2.07 -1.18 0.80
N ILE A 167 -1.01 -1.49 0.05
CA ILE A 167 0.24 -2.01 0.57
C ILE A 167 1.16 -0.83 0.89
N LEU A 168 1.53 -0.68 2.16
CA LEU A 168 2.32 0.41 2.69
C LEU A 168 3.72 -0.10 3.06
N ASP A 169 4.70 0.13 2.18
CA ASP A 169 6.05 -0.39 2.32
C ASP A 169 6.96 0.66 3.00
N GLU A 170 7.24 0.45 4.30
CA GLU A 170 8.09 1.30 5.14
C GLU A 170 7.70 2.81 5.11
N ILE A 171 6.39 3.10 4.99
CA ILE A 171 5.90 4.47 4.83
C ILE A 171 6.25 5.37 6.04
N PHE A 172 6.49 4.80 7.21
CA PHE A 172 6.85 5.49 8.44
C PHE A 172 8.37 5.70 8.61
N SER A 173 9.18 5.20 7.69
CA SER A 173 10.64 5.32 7.80
C SER A 173 11.08 6.78 7.76
N SER A 174 11.99 7.15 8.67
CA SER A 174 12.59 8.50 8.73
C SER A 174 11.61 9.64 9.03
N LEU A 175 10.46 9.34 9.63
CA LEU A 175 9.52 10.36 10.10
C LEU A 175 9.89 10.85 11.51
N SER A 176 9.56 12.12 11.79
CA SER A 176 9.51 12.65 13.15
C SER A 176 8.34 12.00 13.93
N ALA A 177 8.40 12.04 15.26
CA ALA A 177 7.30 11.51 16.10
C ALA A 177 5.96 12.23 15.81
N ALA A 178 5.99 13.52 15.49
CA ALA A 178 4.80 14.27 15.11
C ALA A 178 4.22 13.79 13.77
N ASP A 179 5.06 13.67 12.72
CA ASP A 179 4.64 13.17 11.41
C ASP A 179 4.14 11.72 11.48
N GLU A 180 4.77 10.87 12.34
CA GLU A 180 4.31 9.49 12.59
C GLU A 180 2.90 9.49 13.21
N GLY A 181 2.67 10.37 14.20
CA GLY A 181 1.36 10.54 14.83
C GLY A 181 0.28 10.96 13.83
N ASP A 182 0.58 11.98 13.01
CA ASP A 182 -0.33 12.47 11.98
C ASP A 182 -0.66 11.38 10.95
N LEU A 183 0.35 10.71 10.42
CA LEU A 183 0.14 9.64 9.42
C LEU A 183 -0.63 8.46 10.02
N THR A 184 -0.37 8.13 11.29
CA THR A 184 -1.14 7.11 12.03
C THR A 184 -2.61 7.46 12.12
N ALA A 185 -2.93 8.73 12.44
CA ALA A 185 -4.31 9.21 12.51
C ALA A 185 -5.01 9.13 11.14
N LEU A 186 -4.32 9.52 10.06
CA LEU A 186 -4.81 9.43 8.69
C LEU A 186 -5.12 7.99 8.27
N LEU A 187 -4.22 7.03 8.56
CA LEU A 187 -4.42 5.61 8.26
C LEU A 187 -5.63 5.03 9.02
N ARG A 188 -5.79 5.40 10.29
CA ARG A 188 -6.94 4.96 11.10
C ARG A 188 -8.26 5.52 10.57
N ALA A 189 -8.28 6.79 10.18
CA ALA A 189 -9.45 7.43 9.59
C ALA A 189 -9.84 6.72 8.28
N GLU A 190 -8.90 6.52 7.38
CA GLU A 190 -9.13 5.84 6.11
C GLU A 190 -9.66 4.41 6.30
N ASN A 191 -9.07 3.63 7.21
CA ASN A 191 -9.54 2.26 7.49
C ASN A 191 -10.95 2.24 8.07
N ARG A 192 -11.26 3.19 9.00
CA ARG A 192 -12.57 3.26 9.65
C ARG A 192 -13.67 3.76 8.72
N ASP A 193 -13.38 4.81 7.95
CA ASP A 193 -14.39 5.57 7.22
C ASP A 193 -14.63 4.99 5.80
N GLU A 194 -13.58 4.50 5.15
CA GLU A 194 -13.64 3.94 3.79
C GLU A 194 -13.52 2.41 3.76
N GLY A 195 -13.13 1.79 4.85
CA GLY A 195 -12.97 0.33 4.91
C GLY A 195 -11.78 -0.20 4.11
N THR A 196 -10.81 0.64 3.76
CA THR A 196 -9.60 0.22 3.04
C THR A 196 -8.81 -0.76 3.90
N ALA A 197 -8.51 -1.95 3.37
CA ALA A 197 -7.60 -2.89 3.99
C ALA A 197 -6.15 -2.45 3.82
N PHE A 198 -5.30 -2.71 4.81
CA PHE A 198 -3.88 -2.37 4.74
C PHE A 198 -2.98 -3.59 4.94
N LEU A 199 -1.90 -3.65 4.17
CA LEU A 199 -0.72 -4.46 4.49
C LEU A 199 0.42 -3.51 4.83
N LEU A 200 0.70 -3.31 6.13
CA LEU A 200 1.75 -2.43 6.62
C LEU A 200 3.05 -3.20 6.81
N VAL A 201 4.07 -2.82 6.06
CA VAL A 201 5.42 -3.36 6.22
C VAL A 201 6.22 -2.39 7.06
N SER A 202 6.75 -2.87 8.18
CA SER A 202 7.61 -2.06 9.04
C SER A 202 8.52 -2.94 9.90
N HIS A 203 9.66 -2.40 10.28
CA HIS A 203 10.55 -2.98 11.29
C HIS A 203 10.30 -2.43 12.71
N ASN A 204 9.23 -1.61 12.90
CA ASN A 204 8.83 -1.02 14.18
C ASN A 204 7.62 -1.77 14.79
N PRO A 205 7.82 -2.74 15.72
CA PRO A 205 6.72 -3.51 16.31
C PRO A 205 5.72 -2.67 17.12
N PRO A 206 6.11 -1.65 17.92
CA PRO A 206 5.17 -0.76 18.59
C PRO A 206 4.20 -0.08 17.63
N LEU A 207 4.69 0.43 16.51
CA LEU A 207 3.86 1.06 15.47
C LEU A 207 2.85 0.07 14.88
N LEU A 208 3.31 -1.13 14.49
CA LEU A 208 2.41 -2.15 13.95
C LEU A 208 1.33 -2.56 14.96
N LYS A 209 1.68 -2.68 16.24
CA LYS A 209 0.71 -2.96 17.30
C LYS A 209 -0.34 -1.86 17.46
N SER A 210 0.03 -0.62 17.20
CA SER A 210 -0.91 0.50 17.30
C SER A 210 -1.91 0.58 16.15
N LEU A 211 -1.56 0.04 14.97
CA LEU A 211 -2.32 0.19 13.72
C LEU A 211 -3.01 -1.09 13.25
N CYS A 212 -2.42 -2.25 13.53
CA CYS A 212 -2.85 -3.51 12.93
C CYS A 212 -3.65 -4.35 13.93
N ARG A 213 -4.58 -5.17 13.40
CA ARG A 213 -5.30 -6.18 14.21
C ARG A 213 -4.49 -7.44 14.42
N ARG A 214 -3.55 -7.73 13.53
CA ARG A 214 -2.60 -8.84 13.64
C ARG A 214 -1.30 -8.52 12.93
N ILE A 215 -0.25 -9.19 13.35
CA ILE A 215 1.10 -9.02 12.81
C ILE A 215 1.65 -10.37 12.39
N LEU A 216 2.08 -10.45 11.15
CA LEU A 216 2.82 -11.57 10.56
C LEU A 216 4.32 -11.30 10.74
N VAL A 217 5.03 -12.27 11.29
CA VAL A 217 6.49 -12.18 11.49
C VAL A 217 7.17 -13.00 10.41
N LEU A 218 7.92 -12.31 9.55
CA LEU A 218 8.69 -12.91 8.46
C LEU A 218 10.17 -12.99 8.85
N GLU A 219 10.68 -14.20 8.94
CA GLU A 219 12.10 -14.50 9.20
C GLU A 219 12.59 -15.56 8.21
N GLU A 220 13.78 -15.36 7.67
CA GLU A 220 14.44 -16.29 6.73
C GLU A 220 13.50 -16.80 5.62
N GLY A 221 12.69 -15.90 5.07
CA GLY A 221 11.76 -16.21 3.99
C GLY A 221 10.55 -17.07 4.39
N ARG A 222 10.21 -17.14 5.69
CA ARG A 222 9.04 -17.87 6.21
C ARG A 222 8.24 -17.02 7.18
N ILE A 223 6.93 -17.17 7.19
CA ILE A 223 6.10 -16.65 8.27
C ILE A 223 6.25 -17.61 9.46
N VAL A 224 7.00 -17.17 10.48
CA VAL A 224 7.31 -17.98 11.65
C VAL A 224 6.31 -17.77 12.78
N ARG A 225 5.57 -16.68 12.75
CA ARG A 225 4.62 -16.33 13.81
C ARG A 225 3.53 -15.40 13.27
N GLU A 226 2.32 -15.62 13.76
CA GLU A 226 1.18 -14.71 13.62
C GLU A 226 0.70 -14.33 15.01
N ARG A 227 0.47 -13.05 15.26
CA ARG A 227 -0.01 -12.54 16.55
C ARG A 227 -1.22 -11.63 16.34
N ALA A 228 -2.31 -11.92 17.01
CA ALA A 228 -3.38 -10.95 17.21
C ALA A 228 -2.84 -9.84 18.13
N VAL A 229 -3.30 -8.61 17.92
CA VAL A 229 -2.94 -7.40 18.68
C VAL A 229 -4.12 -6.97 19.55
#